data_c00a5ed25b71db39334306deb9aff3f7
#
_entry.id   c00a5ed25b71db39334306deb9aff3f7
#
_cell.length_a   1.000
_cell.length_b   1.000
_cell.length_c   1.000
_cell.angle_alpha   90.00
_cell.angle_beta   90.00
_cell.angle_gamma   90.00
#
_symmetry.space_group_name_H-M   'P 1'
#
loop_
_entity.id
_entity.type
_entity.pdbx_description
1 polymer ?
#
loop_
_entity_poly.entity_id
_entity_poly.type
_entity_poly.pdbx_seq_one_letter_code
_entity_poly.pdbx_strand_id
1 'polypeptide(L)'
;MKRSSKNRLTPRQQSLFSGNNLFDKIARAVCRAGTLPRKELYEAWEMAKRVRRRYRGGRIIDLACGHGLLAHIMLILDDSSKTAIAVDKKIPLNAGKLSYALITSWPRLKNRVIYKEAPVQEIIIFPDDIVVSAHACGSLTDLIIDKAIEQHARVAVLPCCHDLKESSTHGLEGWMDKTLAVDTARAVRLRSKGYRIVTQKIPSDITPKNRLLMGEYLKSESSF
;
A
#
# COMPACT_ATOMS: atom_id res chain seq x y z
N MET A 1 23.54 0.54 -5.74
CA MET A 1 22.68 -0.68 -5.62
C MET A 1 21.35 -0.43 -6.33
N LYS A 2 20.91 -1.32 -7.26
CA LYS A 2 19.68 -1.14 -8.06
C LYS A 2 18.42 -1.34 -7.19
N ARG A 3 17.60 -0.28 -6.97
CA ARG A 3 16.39 -0.33 -6.13
C ARG A 3 15.28 -1.20 -6.73
N SER A 4 15.17 -1.28 -8.05
CA SER A 4 14.19 -2.08 -8.79
C SER A 4 14.50 -3.60 -8.84
N SER A 5 15.51 -4.07 -8.12
CA SER A 5 15.89 -5.49 -8.15
C SER A 5 14.78 -6.38 -7.58
N LYS A 6 14.39 -7.39 -8.34
CA LYS A 6 13.47 -8.45 -7.92
C LYS A 6 14.15 -9.54 -7.07
N ASN A 7 15.47 -9.45 -6.88
CA ASN A 7 16.19 -10.39 -6.03
C ASN A 7 15.76 -10.21 -4.58
N ARG A 8 15.53 -11.33 -3.92
CA ARG A 8 15.20 -11.38 -2.50
C ARG A 8 16.34 -10.82 -1.66
N LEU A 9 15.99 -10.01 -0.69
CA LEU A 9 16.91 -9.56 0.35
C LEU A 9 17.20 -10.71 1.31
N THR A 10 18.47 -10.88 1.67
CA THR A 10 18.95 -11.95 2.54
C THR A 10 19.75 -11.39 3.72
N PRO A 11 19.95 -12.14 4.81
CA PRO A 11 20.74 -11.68 5.94
C PRO A 11 22.14 -11.15 5.58
N ARG A 12 22.77 -11.69 4.52
CA ARG A 12 24.10 -11.25 4.04
C ARG A 12 24.10 -9.81 3.53
N GLN A 13 22.95 -9.26 3.18
CA GLN A 13 22.82 -7.93 2.60
C GLN A 13 22.53 -6.83 3.63
N GLN A 14 22.51 -7.15 4.92
CA GLN A 14 22.31 -6.14 5.98
C GLN A 14 23.36 -5.02 5.95
N SER A 15 24.61 -5.36 5.59
CA SER A 15 25.70 -4.37 5.47
C SER A 15 25.47 -3.29 4.41
N LEU A 16 24.58 -3.55 3.44
CA LEU A 16 24.17 -2.55 2.44
C LEU A 16 23.32 -1.40 3.03
N PHE A 17 22.81 -1.58 4.24
CA PHE A 17 21.96 -0.64 4.97
C PHE A 17 22.65 -0.26 6.29
N SER A 18 23.82 0.37 6.19
CA SER A 18 24.69 0.64 7.35
C SER A 18 24.30 1.88 8.16
N GLY A 19 23.39 2.71 7.65
CA GLY A 19 22.95 3.94 8.31
C GLY A 19 22.06 3.70 9.54
N ASN A 20 21.90 4.75 10.35
CA ASN A 20 21.05 4.74 11.56
C ASN A 20 19.65 5.30 11.33
N ASN A 21 19.31 5.72 10.09
CA ASN A 21 17.99 6.20 9.77
C ASN A 21 16.95 5.08 9.84
N LEU A 22 15.68 5.46 9.89
CA LEU A 22 14.56 4.52 10.04
C LEU A 22 14.46 3.53 8.88
N PHE A 23 14.71 4.00 7.65
CA PHE A 23 14.68 3.12 6.48
C PHE A 23 15.71 1.99 6.58
N ASP A 24 16.97 2.32 6.93
CA ASP A 24 18.03 1.33 7.04
C ASP A 24 17.73 0.31 8.16
N LYS A 25 17.13 0.75 9.26
CA LYS A 25 16.68 -0.15 10.33
C LYS A 25 15.60 -1.13 9.84
N ILE A 26 14.60 -0.64 9.08
CA ILE A 26 13.56 -1.48 8.46
C ILE A 26 14.20 -2.43 7.45
N ALA A 27 15.08 -1.93 6.59
CA ALA A 27 15.75 -2.72 5.57
C ALA A 27 16.55 -3.88 6.17
N ARG A 28 17.28 -3.64 7.28
CA ARG A 28 17.98 -4.70 8.00
C ARG A 28 17.03 -5.76 8.58
N ALA A 29 15.87 -5.35 9.10
CA ALA A 29 14.85 -6.30 9.57
C ALA A 29 14.30 -7.15 8.41
N VAL A 30 14.02 -6.54 7.26
CA VAL A 30 13.61 -7.25 6.03
C VAL A 30 14.70 -8.20 5.54
N CYS A 31 15.96 -7.80 5.59
CA CYS A 31 17.09 -8.69 5.27
C CYS A 31 17.15 -9.90 6.21
N ARG A 32 16.97 -9.71 7.52
CA ARG A 32 16.93 -10.82 8.50
C ARG A 32 15.79 -11.79 8.19
N ALA A 33 14.63 -11.28 7.83
CA ALA A 33 13.47 -12.10 7.45
C ALA A 33 13.74 -12.95 6.20
N GLY A 34 14.47 -12.42 5.23
CA GLY A 34 14.82 -13.12 4.00
C GLY A 34 13.64 -13.49 3.12
N THR A 35 12.55 -12.71 3.15
CA THR A 35 11.27 -13.09 2.52
C THR A 35 10.92 -12.28 1.27
N LEU A 36 11.39 -11.05 1.18
CA LEU A 36 10.93 -10.07 0.20
C LEU A 36 12.00 -9.66 -0.82
N PRO A 37 11.60 -9.35 -2.07
CA PRO A 37 12.46 -8.68 -3.02
C PRO A 37 12.80 -7.26 -2.56
N ARG A 38 13.97 -6.79 -2.98
CA ARG A 38 14.42 -5.42 -2.70
C ARG A 38 13.43 -4.37 -3.21
N LYS A 39 12.88 -4.57 -4.39
CA LYS A 39 11.90 -3.68 -5.01
C LYS A 39 10.70 -3.43 -4.09
N GLU A 40 10.12 -4.49 -3.52
CA GLU A 40 8.95 -4.38 -2.63
C GLU A 40 9.25 -3.58 -1.36
N LEU A 41 10.47 -3.70 -0.80
CA LEU A 41 10.88 -2.86 0.34
C LEU A 41 10.81 -1.37 -0.01
N TYR A 42 11.35 -0.98 -1.16
CA TYR A 42 11.36 0.42 -1.57
C TYR A 42 9.95 0.91 -1.94
N GLU A 43 9.14 0.11 -2.62
CA GLU A 43 7.74 0.45 -2.95
C GLU A 43 6.91 0.68 -1.68
N ALA A 44 6.95 -0.27 -0.73
CA ALA A 44 6.22 -0.15 0.53
C ALA A 44 6.69 1.06 1.36
N TRP A 45 8.00 1.32 1.42
CA TRP A 45 8.56 2.48 2.10
C TRP A 45 8.10 3.81 1.49
N GLU A 46 8.23 3.94 0.16
CA GLU A 46 7.88 5.17 -0.54
C GLU A 46 6.37 5.45 -0.50
N MET A 47 5.56 4.43 -0.60
CA MET A 47 4.11 4.55 -0.44
C MET A 47 3.75 4.94 1.00
N ALA A 48 4.22 4.19 2.00
CA ALA A 48 3.88 4.43 3.39
C ALA A 48 4.24 5.84 3.86
N LYS A 49 5.42 6.36 3.48
CA LYS A 49 5.82 7.74 3.80
C LYS A 49 4.82 8.78 3.27
N ARG A 50 4.37 8.62 2.02
CA ARG A 50 3.45 9.56 1.37
C ARG A 50 2.07 9.48 2.00
N VAL A 51 1.58 8.28 2.23
CA VAL A 51 0.29 8.05 2.87
C VAL A 51 0.29 8.63 4.28
N ARG A 52 1.33 8.37 5.09
CA ARG A 52 1.40 8.84 6.48
C ARG A 52 1.63 10.34 6.64
N ARG A 53 2.17 11.01 5.64
CA ARG A 53 2.20 12.49 5.62
C ARG A 53 0.80 13.09 5.46
N ARG A 54 -0.11 12.36 4.87
CA ARG A 54 -1.47 12.82 4.54
C ARG A 54 -2.51 12.30 5.53
N TYR A 55 -2.45 11.02 5.86
CA TYR A 55 -3.45 10.32 6.65
C TYR A 55 -2.87 9.82 7.96
N ARG A 56 -3.48 10.25 9.07
CA ARG A 56 -3.14 9.87 10.43
C ARG A 56 -4.33 9.22 11.12
N GLY A 57 -4.08 8.48 12.19
CA GLY A 57 -5.12 7.77 12.93
C GLY A 57 -5.80 6.67 12.12
N GLY A 58 -6.92 6.17 12.61
CA GLY A 58 -7.68 5.12 11.98
C GLY A 58 -6.99 3.76 11.95
N ARG A 59 -7.74 2.74 11.62
CA ARG A 59 -7.22 1.39 11.40
C ARG A 59 -6.66 1.30 9.97
N ILE A 60 -5.54 0.59 9.80
CA ILE A 60 -4.96 0.33 8.48
C ILE A 60 -5.57 -0.95 7.92
N ILE A 61 -6.05 -0.92 6.69
CA ILE A 61 -6.51 -2.09 5.94
C ILE A 61 -5.61 -2.25 4.72
N ASP A 62 -4.64 -3.16 4.80
CA ASP A 62 -3.68 -3.46 3.72
C ASP A 62 -4.23 -4.61 2.89
N LEU A 63 -4.82 -4.29 1.73
CA LEU A 63 -5.48 -5.25 0.84
C LEU A 63 -4.53 -5.73 -0.26
N ALA A 64 -4.52 -7.03 -0.52
CA ALA A 64 -3.52 -7.73 -1.32
C ALA A 64 -2.11 -7.53 -0.72
N CYS A 65 -2.00 -7.77 0.57
CA CYS A 65 -0.85 -7.40 1.41
C CYS A 65 0.41 -8.25 1.17
N GLY A 66 0.29 -9.42 0.52
CA GLY A 66 1.38 -10.38 0.43
C GLY A 66 1.96 -10.71 1.80
N HIS A 67 3.21 -10.33 2.05
CA HIS A 67 3.85 -10.54 3.36
C HIS A 67 3.47 -9.49 4.43
N GLY A 68 2.64 -8.51 4.13
CA GLY A 68 2.18 -7.48 5.06
C GLY A 68 3.22 -6.40 5.39
N LEU A 69 4.24 -6.19 4.55
CA LEU A 69 5.29 -5.20 4.82
C LEU A 69 4.73 -3.78 4.90
N LEU A 70 3.80 -3.43 4.01
CA LEU A 70 3.19 -2.09 3.99
C LEU A 70 2.44 -1.81 5.31
N ALA A 71 1.63 -2.76 5.78
CA ALA A 71 0.94 -2.66 7.07
C ALA A 71 1.90 -2.38 8.24
N HIS A 72 3.02 -3.11 8.30
CA HIS A 72 4.04 -2.90 9.35
C HIS A 72 4.69 -1.52 9.25
N ILE A 73 5.12 -1.10 8.04
CA ILE A 73 5.76 0.21 7.87
C ILE A 73 4.79 1.35 8.21
N MET A 74 3.51 1.22 7.86
CA MET A 74 2.49 2.19 8.22
C MET A 74 2.39 2.39 9.73
N LEU A 75 2.42 1.31 10.53
CA LEU A 75 2.42 1.39 11.99
C LEU A 75 3.77 1.85 12.57
N ILE A 76 4.90 1.55 11.91
CA ILE A 76 6.21 2.05 12.33
C ILE A 76 6.30 3.57 12.18
N LEU A 77 5.76 4.11 11.09
CA LEU A 77 5.82 5.54 10.79
C LEU A 77 4.85 6.40 11.61
N ASP A 78 3.77 5.81 12.10
CA ASP A 78 2.73 6.57 12.81
C ASP A 78 2.06 5.72 13.88
N ASP A 79 2.19 6.14 15.13
CA ASP A 79 1.66 5.43 16.29
C ASP A 79 0.19 5.79 16.60
N SER A 80 -0.37 6.79 15.92
CA SER A 80 -1.79 7.16 16.07
C SER A 80 -2.76 6.10 15.55
N SER A 81 -2.34 5.22 14.60
CA SER A 81 -3.08 4.02 14.21
C SER A 81 -2.78 2.88 15.16
N LYS A 82 -3.80 2.36 15.83
CA LYS A 82 -3.62 1.29 16.83
C LYS A 82 -3.34 -0.08 16.22
N THR A 83 -3.99 -0.38 15.08
CA THR A 83 -3.94 -1.71 14.45
C THR A 83 -3.87 -1.62 12.93
N ALA A 84 -3.36 -2.68 12.32
CA ALA A 84 -3.41 -2.91 10.88
C ALA A 84 -3.94 -4.32 10.61
N ILE A 85 -4.82 -4.45 9.63
CA ILE A 85 -5.29 -5.74 9.11
C ILE A 85 -4.62 -5.94 7.76
N ALA A 86 -3.76 -6.96 7.67
CA ALA A 86 -3.06 -7.36 6.46
C ALA A 86 -3.84 -8.51 5.80
N VAL A 87 -4.48 -8.22 4.66
CA VAL A 87 -5.42 -9.13 4.00
C VAL A 87 -4.87 -9.61 2.67
N ASP A 88 -4.93 -10.89 2.45
CA ASP A 88 -4.69 -11.50 1.14
C ASP A 88 -5.56 -12.75 0.97
N LYS A 89 -5.80 -13.20 -0.27
CA LYS A 89 -6.47 -14.48 -0.52
C LYS A 89 -5.71 -15.66 0.08
N LYS A 90 -4.38 -15.55 0.11
CA LYS A 90 -3.49 -16.53 0.70
C LYS A 90 -2.25 -15.82 1.26
N ILE A 91 -2.10 -15.86 2.55
CA ILE A 91 -0.92 -15.31 3.23
C ILE A 91 0.29 -16.23 2.97
N PRO A 92 1.43 -15.71 2.48
CA PRO A 92 2.62 -16.51 2.30
C PRO A 92 3.04 -17.20 3.60
N LEU A 93 3.36 -18.49 3.56
CA LEU A 93 3.76 -19.29 4.74
C LEU A 93 4.92 -18.66 5.54
N ASN A 94 5.78 -17.89 4.87
CA ASN A 94 6.92 -17.22 5.48
C ASN A 94 6.63 -15.75 5.88
N ALA A 95 5.39 -15.28 5.79
CA ALA A 95 5.02 -13.93 6.25
C ALA A 95 5.31 -13.74 7.74
N GLY A 96 5.12 -14.78 8.55
CA GLY A 96 5.48 -14.78 9.97
C GLY A 96 6.96 -14.45 10.25
N LYS A 97 7.89 -14.82 9.35
CA LYS A 97 9.32 -14.48 9.50
C LYS A 97 9.53 -12.96 9.38
N LEU A 98 8.81 -12.29 8.47
CA LEU A 98 8.87 -10.84 8.34
C LEU A 98 8.31 -10.15 9.58
N SER A 99 7.12 -10.56 10.00
CA SER A 99 6.47 -10.03 11.21
C SER A 99 7.37 -10.19 12.43
N TYR A 100 7.92 -11.37 12.65
CA TYR A 100 8.86 -11.63 13.76
C TYR A 100 10.08 -10.70 13.72
N ALA A 101 10.73 -10.54 12.56
CA ALA A 101 11.92 -9.69 12.42
C ALA A 101 11.61 -8.20 12.69
N LEU A 102 10.41 -7.75 12.29
CA LEU A 102 9.96 -6.38 12.54
C LEU A 102 9.55 -6.17 14.01
N ILE A 103 8.83 -7.10 14.62
CA ILE A 103 8.45 -7.05 16.04
C ILE A 103 9.69 -7.07 16.93
N THR A 104 10.70 -7.87 16.60
CA THR A 104 11.99 -7.87 17.32
C THR A 104 12.65 -6.50 17.33
N SER A 105 12.54 -5.76 16.22
CA SER A 105 13.11 -4.40 16.11
C SER A 105 12.19 -3.31 16.68
N TRP A 106 10.87 -3.52 16.65
CA TRP A 106 9.84 -2.63 17.16
C TRP A 106 8.83 -3.41 18.01
N PRO A 107 9.11 -3.70 19.30
CA PRO A 107 8.26 -4.52 20.16
C PRO A 107 6.82 -4.03 20.28
N ARG A 108 6.60 -2.70 20.09
CA ARG A 108 5.27 -2.09 20.09
C ARG A 108 4.34 -2.59 18.98
N LEU A 109 4.87 -3.27 17.95
CA LEU A 109 4.06 -3.88 16.89
C LEU A 109 3.42 -5.21 17.29
N LYS A 110 3.82 -5.79 18.42
CA LYS A 110 3.26 -7.06 18.91
C LYS A 110 1.74 -6.97 19.00
N ASN A 111 1.04 -7.91 18.36
CA ASN A 111 -0.43 -8.00 18.28
C ASN A 111 -1.12 -6.81 17.58
N ARG A 112 -0.37 -5.94 16.88
CA ARG A 112 -0.95 -4.79 16.17
C ARG A 112 -1.13 -5.01 14.68
N VAL A 113 -0.42 -5.95 14.07
CA VAL A 113 -0.64 -6.38 12.69
C VAL A 113 -1.31 -7.74 12.70
N ILE A 114 -2.54 -7.79 12.21
CA ILE A 114 -3.40 -8.97 12.18
C ILE A 114 -3.47 -9.45 10.73
N TYR A 115 -3.02 -10.67 10.48
CA TYR A 115 -3.17 -11.29 9.17
C TYR A 115 -4.54 -11.94 9.03
N LYS A 116 -5.16 -11.75 7.87
CA LYS A 116 -6.45 -12.35 7.54
C LYS A 116 -6.42 -12.93 6.12
N GLU A 117 -6.59 -14.23 5.99
CA GLU A 117 -6.85 -14.86 4.68
C GLU A 117 -8.33 -14.72 4.36
N ALA A 118 -8.63 -13.88 3.36
CA ALA A 118 -9.99 -13.66 2.89
C ALA A 118 -9.97 -12.95 1.51
N PRO A 119 -10.99 -13.13 0.69
CA PRO A 119 -11.20 -12.29 -0.45
C PRO A 119 -11.52 -10.85 -0.02
N VAL A 120 -11.10 -9.88 -0.84
CA VAL A 120 -11.28 -8.44 -0.54
C VAL A 120 -12.75 -8.09 -0.29
N GLN A 121 -13.67 -8.75 -0.97
CA GLN A 121 -15.11 -8.55 -0.87
C GLN A 121 -15.66 -8.75 0.56
N GLU A 122 -15.06 -9.67 1.31
CA GLU A 122 -15.51 -10.04 2.67
C GLU A 122 -14.95 -9.14 3.77
N ILE A 123 -14.11 -8.18 3.41
CA ILE A 123 -13.47 -7.31 4.40
C ILE A 123 -14.41 -6.16 4.79
N ILE A 124 -14.65 -6.05 6.08
CA ILE A 124 -15.43 -4.94 6.65
C ILE A 124 -14.49 -3.72 6.80
N ILE A 125 -14.86 -2.65 6.11
CA ILE A 125 -14.18 -1.35 6.14
C ILE A 125 -15.09 -0.35 6.85
N PHE A 126 -14.52 0.54 7.63
CA PHE A 126 -15.23 1.64 8.31
C PHE A 126 -14.78 3.00 7.77
N PRO A 127 -15.58 4.07 7.93
CA PRO A 127 -15.26 5.41 7.40
C PRO A 127 -13.91 5.97 7.88
N ASP A 128 -13.47 5.63 9.07
CA ASP A 128 -12.21 6.11 9.63
C ASP A 128 -10.99 5.27 9.23
N ASP A 129 -11.19 4.16 8.52
CA ASP A 129 -10.09 3.32 8.07
C ASP A 129 -9.23 4.02 7.01
N ILE A 130 -7.98 3.58 6.92
CA ILE A 130 -7.08 3.89 5.82
C ILE A 130 -6.85 2.61 5.03
N VAL A 131 -7.53 2.50 3.89
CA VAL A 131 -7.37 1.38 2.96
C VAL A 131 -6.14 1.61 2.11
N VAL A 132 -5.20 0.67 2.12
CA VAL A 132 -3.96 0.75 1.34
C VAL A 132 -3.77 -0.51 0.51
N SER A 133 -3.15 -0.37 -0.67
CA SER A 133 -2.70 -1.50 -1.47
C SER A 133 -1.55 -1.11 -2.37
N ALA A 134 -0.43 -1.84 -2.28
CA ALA A 134 0.75 -1.62 -3.13
C ALA A 134 0.80 -2.57 -4.34
N HIS A 135 0.05 -3.67 -4.33
CA HIS A 135 0.19 -4.75 -5.31
C HIS A 135 -1.13 -5.29 -5.85
N ALA A 136 -2.22 -4.55 -5.71
CA ALA A 136 -3.46 -4.91 -6.37
C ALA A 136 -3.30 -4.80 -7.90
N CYS A 137 -3.50 -5.91 -8.60
CA CYS A 137 -3.36 -5.99 -10.06
C CYS A 137 -4.72 -5.88 -10.74
N GLY A 138 -4.77 -5.16 -11.89
CA GLY A 138 -5.94 -5.08 -12.76
C GLY A 138 -7.21 -4.61 -12.04
N SER A 139 -8.29 -5.35 -12.22
CA SER A 139 -9.61 -5.10 -11.64
C SER A 139 -9.65 -5.14 -10.10
N LEU A 140 -8.67 -5.79 -9.45
CA LEU A 140 -8.57 -5.79 -8.00
C LEU A 140 -8.32 -4.36 -7.44
N THR A 141 -7.58 -3.52 -8.17
CA THR A 141 -7.42 -2.10 -7.79
C THR A 141 -8.78 -1.39 -7.81
N ASP A 142 -9.60 -1.66 -8.81
CA ASP A 142 -10.92 -1.03 -8.96
C ASP A 142 -11.86 -1.46 -7.84
N LEU A 143 -11.86 -2.75 -7.50
CA LEU A 143 -12.61 -3.30 -6.38
C LEU A 143 -12.20 -2.66 -5.04
N ILE A 144 -10.91 -2.45 -4.79
CA ILE A 144 -10.41 -1.80 -3.57
C ILE A 144 -10.91 -0.34 -3.49
N ILE A 145 -10.87 0.37 -4.61
CA ILE A 145 -11.37 1.74 -4.70
C ILE A 145 -12.87 1.78 -4.43
N ASP A 146 -13.66 0.84 -5.02
CA ASP A 146 -15.10 0.77 -4.82
C ASP A 146 -15.47 0.51 -3.36
N LYS A 147 -14.81 -0.45 -2.72
CA LYS A 147 -15.04 -0.70 -1.29
C LYS A 147 -14.72 0.51 -0.41
N ALA A 148 -13.68 1.26 -0.74
CA ALA A 148 -13.37 2.48 0.00
C ALA A 148 -14.45 3.56 -0.23
N ILE A 149 -14.95 3.69 -1.47
CA ILE A 149 -16.03 4.63 -1.82
C ILE A 149 -17.31 4.27 -1.06
N GLU A 150 -17.73 3.01 -1.07
CA GLU A 150 -18.92 2.52 -0.39
C GLU A 150 -18.96 2.88 1.11
N GLN A 151 -17.79 2.89 1.74
CA GLN A 151 -17.64 3.15 3.17
C GLN A 151 -17.13 4.57 3.48
N HIS A 152 -16.96 5.42 2.48
CA HIS A 152 -16.37 6.76 2.64
C HIS A 152 -15.00 6.74 3.33
N ALA A 153 -14.25 5.62 3.20
CA ALA A 153 -12.96 5.43 3.83
C ALA A 153 -11.85 6.13 3.04
N ARG A 154 -10.76 6.49 3.72
CA ARG A 154 -9.55 6.98 3.04
C ARG A 154 -8.90 5.85 2.27
N VAL A 155 -8.42 6.13 1.07
CA VAL A 155 -7.82 5.13 0.19
C VAL A 155 -6.49 5.59 -0.37
N ALA A 156 -5.55 4.65 -0.50
CA ALA A 156 -4.29 4.86 -1.22
C ALA A 156 -3.91 3.59 -1.97
N VAL A 157 -3.73 3.69 -3.29
CA VAL A 157 -3.35 2.57 -4.14
C VAL A 157 -2.14 2.91 -5.00
N LEU A 158 -1.23 1.94 -5.13
CA LEU A 158 -0.09 1.98 -6.04
C LEU A 158 -0.27 0.86 -7.07
N PRO A 159 -1.01 1.09 -8.18
CA PRO A 159 -1.32 0.05 -9.15
C PRO A 159 -0.05 -0.49 -9.81
N CYS A 160 0.22 -1.78 -9.66
CA CYS A 160 1.42 -2.40 -10.22
C CYS A 160 1.19 -2.98 -11.62
N CYS A 161 -0.01 -3.42 -11.93
CA CYS A 161 -0.41 -3.97 -13.21
C CYS A 161 -1.76 -3.41 -13.65
N HIS A 162 -1.88 -3.13 -14.95
CA HIS A 162 -3.13 -2.72 -15.55
C HIS A 162 -3.57 -3.87 -16.47
N ASP A 163 -4.71 -4.45 -16.18
CA ASP A 163 -5.34 -5.37 -17.12
C ASP A 163 -6.06 -4.53 -18.18
N LEU A 164 -5.38 -4.33 -19.31
CA LEU A 164 -5.91 -3.51 -20.39
C LEU A 164 -7.05 -4.17 -21.17
N LYS A 165 -7.37 -5.45 -20.88
CA LYS A 165 -8.52 -6.14 -21.45
C LYS A 165 -9.78 -5.92 -20.62
N GLU A 166 -9.63 -5.85 -19.29
CA GLU A 166 -10.75 -5.70 -18.36
C GLU A 166 -10.92 -4.26 -17.85
N SER A 167 -9.84 -3.45 -17.83
CA SER A 167 -9.89 -2.07 -17.35
C SER A 167 -10.33 -1.12 -18.46
N SER A 168 -11.34 -0.31 -18.19
CA SER A 168 -11.81 0.72 -19.12
C SER A 168 -10.87 1.93 -19.13
N THR A 169 -10.50 2.38 -20.32
CA THR A 169 -9.78 3.63 -20.57
C THR A 169 -10.73 4.82 -20.74
N HIS A 170 -12.03 4.53 -20.82
CA HIS A 170 -13.11 5.52 -21.10
C HIS A 170 -12.86 6.39 -22.33
N GLY A 171 -12.19 5.83 -23.36
CA GLY A 171 -11.90 6.54 -24.61
C GLY A 171 -10.71 7.49 -24.55
N LEU A 172 -9.95 7.51 -23.44
CA LEU A 172 -8.80 8.42 -23.27
C LEU A 172 -7.51 7.92 -23.93
N GLU A 173 -7.49 6.69 -24.43
CA GLU A 173 -6.33 6.06 -25.07
C GLU A 173 -5.87 6.75 -26.34
N GLY A 174 -6.70 7.57 -26.97
CA GLY A 174 -6.32 8.41 -28.10
C GLY A 174 -5.47 9.63 -27.71
N TRP A 175 -5.49 10.02 -26.43
CA TRP A 175 -4.78 11.21 -25.94
C TRP A 175 -3.57 10.86 -25.08
N MET A 176 -3.60 9.71 -24.42
CA MET A 176 -2.56 9.33 -23.48
C MET A 176 -2.31 7.82 -23.48
N ASP A 177 -1.20 7.42 -22.89
CA ASP A 177 -0.87 6.01 -22.65
C ASP A 177 -2.03 5.27 -21.95
N LYS A 178 -2.36 4.05 -22.39
CA LYS A 178 -3.49 3.26 -21.88
C LYS A 178 -3.44 3.06 -20.36
N THR A 179 -2.26 2.85 -19.78
CA THR A 179 -2.13 2.67 -18.32
C THR A 179 -2.38 3.98 -17.58
N LEU A 180 -1.99 5.11 -18.17
CA LEU A 180 -2.31 6.43 -17.63
C LEU A 180 -3.81 6.73 -17.75
N ALA A 181 -4.44 6.36 -18.87
CA ALA A 181 -5.88 6.51 -19.05
C ALA A 181 -6.68 5.78 -17.98
N VAL A 182 -6.33 4.52 -17.67
CA VAL A 182 -6.95 3.74 -16.58
C VAL A 182 -6.76 4.42 -15.22
N ASP A 183 -5.54 4.87 -14.89
CA ASP A 183 -5.31 5.54 -13.60
C ASP A 183 -6.01 6.90 -13.52
N THR A 184 -6.13 7.62 -14.65
CA THR A 184 -6.92 8.87 -14.73
C THR A 184 -8.39 8.60 -14.49
N ALA A 185 -8.96 7.55 -15.11
CA ALA A 185 -10.35 7.16 -14.90
C ALA A 185 -10.63 6.83 -13.42
N ARG A 186 -9.73 6.12 -12.74
CA ARG A 186 -9.81 5.84 -11.29
C ARG A 186 -9.82 7.12 -10.46
N ALA A 187 -8.95 8.07 -10.79
CA ALA A 187 -8.90 9.37 -10.11
C ALA A 187 -10.19 10.17 -10.32
N VAL A 188 -10.70 10.23 -11.55
CA VAL A 188 -11.97 10.90 -11.88
C VAL A 188 -13.14 10.23 -11.15
N ARG A 189 -13.18 8.88 -11.10
CA ARG A 189 -14.21 8.15 -10.36
C ARG A 189 -14.21 8.48 -8.87
N LEU A 190 -13.06 8.51 -8.19
CA LEU A 190 -12.98 8.97 -6.80
C LEU A 190 -13.50 10.40 -6.66
N ARG A 191 -13.08 11.31 -7.55
CA ARG A 191 -13.52 12.71 -7.52
C ARG A 191 -15.03 12.85 -7.66
N SER A 192 -15.66 12.13 -8.60
CA SER A 192 -17.10 12.14 -8.83
C SER A 192 -17.91 11.61 -7.65
N LYS A 193 -17.27 10.83 -6.77
CA LYS A 193 -17.87 10.28 -5.54
C LYS A 193 -17.56 11.13 -4.29
N GLY A 194 -17.19 12.40 -4.46
CA GLY A 194 -16.99 13.34 -3.36
C GLY A 194 -15.62 13.25 -2.67
N TYR A 195 -14.63 12.62 -3.31
CA TYR A 195 -13.30 12.53 -2.73
C TYR A 195 -12.41 13.71 -3.14
N ARG A 196 -11.66 14.24 -2.19
CA ARG A 196 -10.44 15.00 -2.49
C ARG A 196 -9.36 14.02 -2.88
N ILE A 197 -8.82 14.16 -4.09
CA ILE A 197 -7.77 13.29 -4.58
C ILE A 197 -6.39 13.95 -4.48
N VAL A 198 -5.37 13.13 -4.28
CA VAL A 198 -3.96 13.51 -4.36
C VAL A 198 -3.22 12.45 -5.16
N THR A 199 -2.54 12.87 -6.22
CA THR A 199 -1.72 12.01 -7.05
C THR A 199 -0.24 12.32 -6.83
N GLN A 200 0.58 11.29 -6.72
CA GLN A 200 2.03 11.41 -6.58
C GLN A 200 2.73 10.32 -7.39
N LYS A 201 4.02 10.51 -7.63
CA LYS A 201 4.87 9.45 -8.16
C LYS A 201 5.89 9.04 -7.11
N ILE A 202 6.11 7.75 -6.92
CA ILE A 202 7.31 7.26 -6.25
C ILE A 202 8.48 7.27 -7.25
N PRO A 203 9.75 7.20 -6.79
CA PRO A 203 10.89 7.25 -7.69
C PRO A 203 10.84 6.17 -8.79
N SER A 204 11.06 6.58 -10.04
CA SER A 204 10.94 5.71 -11.22
C SER A 204 12.03 4.64 -11.31
N ASP A 205 13.16 4.83 -10.64
CA ASP A 205 14.23 3.82 -10.53
C ASP A 205 13.88 2.65 -9.60
N ILE A 206 12.79 2.76 -8.83
CA ILE A 206 12.21 1.65 -8.06
C ILE A 206 11.29 0.82 -8.97
N THR A 207 10.39 1.51 -9.68
CA THR A 207 9.40 0.88 -10.56
C THR A 207 8.90 1.88 -11.61
N PRO A 208 8.71 1.45 -12.87
CA PRO A 208 8.07 2.28 -13.89
C PRO A 208 6.57 2.49 -13.59
N LYS A 209 5.97 1.58 -12.83
CA LYS A 209 4.57 1.66 -12.39
C LYS A 209 4.49 2.36 -11.03
N ASN A 210 4.71 3.66 -11.07
CA ASN A 210 5.06 4.47 -9.92
C ASN A 210 3.99 5.51 -9.53
N ARG A 211 2.79 5.41 -10.10
CA ARG A 211 1.70 6.34 -9.83
C ARG A 211 0.94 5.93 -8.57
N LEU A 212 0.98 6.78 -7.56
CA LEU A 212 0.24 6.65 -6.30
C LEU A 212 -1.00 7.53 -6.38
N LEU A 213 -2.17 6.93 -6.24
CA LEU A 213 -3.45 7.60 -6.11
C LEU A 213 -3.92 7.53 -4.67
N MET A 214 -4.25 8.68 -4.09
CA MET A 214 -4.81 8.80 -2.74
C MET A 214 -6.13 9.55 -2.79
N GLY A 215 -7.10 9.13 -1.99
CA GLY A 215 -8.41 9.75 -1.87
C GLY A 215 -8.88 9.83 -0.42
N GLU A 216 -9.51 10.95 -0.09
CA GLU A 216 -10.14 11.21 1.20
C GLU A 216 -11.54 11.78 0.95
N TYR A 217 -12.56 11.12 1.50
CA TYR A 217 -13.94 11.58 1.36
C TYR A 217 -14.14 12.94 2.05
N LEU A 218 -14.69 13.89 1.32
CA LEU A 218 -15.07 15.19 1.88
C LEU A 218 -16.44 15.03 2.51
N LYS A 219 -16.50 14.96 3.84
CA LYS A 219 -17.79 15.10 4.54
C LYS A 219 -18.37 16.43 4.09
N SER A 220 -19.59 16.45 3.52
CA SER A 220 -20.31 17.70 3.34
C SER A 220 -20.39 18.36 4.71
N GLU A 221 -19.85 19.58 4.82
CA GLU A 221 -20.19 20.42 5.96
C GLU A 221 -21.71 20.53 5.94
N SER A 222 -22.37 19.94 6.92
CA SER A 222 -23.77 20.18 7.16
C SER A 222 -23.89 21.69 7.41
N SER A 223 -24.42 22.40 6.42
CA SER A 223 -24.86 23.78 6.59
C SER A 223 -25.88 23.78 7.72
N PHE A 224 -25.49 24.29 8.86
CA PHE A 224 -26.41 24.70 9.91
C PHE A 224 -26.91 26.09 9.60
#